data_7f0a0875f200ffe2418d85fb9da8ac28
#
_entry.id   7f0a0875f200ffe2418d85fb9da8ac28
#
_cell.length_a   1.000
_cell.length_b   1.000
_cell.length_c   1.000
_cell.angle_alpha   90.00
_cell.angle_beta   90.00
_cell.angle_gamma   90.00
#
_symmetry.space_group_name_H-M   'P 1'
#
loop_
_entity.id
_entity.type
_entity.pdbx_description
1 polymer ?
#
loop_
_entity_poly.entity_id
_entity_poly.type
_entity_poly.pdbx_seq_one_letter_code
_entity_poly.pdbx_strand_id
1 'polypeptide(L)'
;MNASASPALLEVDHLVVESVAGAAPVRLVDDVSFRLDVGGTLAIVGESGCGKSLTALSLLRILPEPGVKLSEGSIRLSGEDLAKASEARMCQVRNGAISMIFQDPIASLNPVQTVGAQIVEAIRSHRDVPRREARRQAIALLRSVHLPDPETRIDYYPHRLSGGMCQRVMIAMALASKPRVLIADEPTTALDTTVQAQVMALLKQAQRETGTAVVLITHNLAVAADAAEDVAVMYAGRIVESGPVRAVFRAPRHPYTKGLLAAIPTGEESGEGDEIPRLVEIAGTVPRPGSLGPGCAFAARCPRRQARCSQERPELASDGDPRRAAACFYPYDGAAP
;
A
#
# COMPACT_ATOMS: atom_id res chain seq x y z
N MET A 1 7.87 14.75 -30.88
CA MET A 1 7.84 13.28 -30.92
C MET A 1 7.21 12.82 -29.62
N ASN A 2 5.91 12.45 -29.67
CA ASN A 2 5.20 11.93 -28.50
C ASN A 2 5.83 10.59 -28.16
N ALA A 3 6.55 10.52 -27.04
CA ALA A 3 6.86 9.25 -26.43
C ALA A 3 5.50 8.61 -26.05
N SER A 4 5.09 7.59 -26.77
CA SER A 4 3.95 6.77 -26.41
C SER A 4 4.30 6.14 -25.05
N ALA A 5 3.70 6.64 -23.99
CA ALA A 5 3.80 6.02 -22.68
C ALA A 5 3.37 4.56 -22.83
N SER A 6 4.25 3.63 -22.46
CA SER A 6 3.88 2.21 -22.39
C SER A 6 2.63 2.08 -21.54
N PRO A 7 1.67 1.22 -21.93
CA PRO A 7 0.47 1.06 -21.13
C PRO A 7 0.84 0.60 -19.72
N ALA A 8 0.28 1.28 -18.72
CA ALA A 8 0.51 0.92 -17.32
C ALA A 8 0.06 -0.53 -17.07
N LEU A 9 0.74 -1.23 -16.15
CA LEU A 9 0.36 -2.58 -15.75
C LEU A 9 -0.95 -2.59 -14.97
N LEU A 10 -1.07 -1.67 -14.00
CA LEU A 10 -2.26 -1.48 -13.19
C LEU A 10 -2.68 -0.01 -13.26
N GLU A 11 -3.94 0.23 -13.62
CA GLU A 11 -4.56 1.54 -13.61
C GLU A 11 -5.79 1.51 -12.71
N VAL A 12 -5.88 2.48 -11.84
CA VAL A 12 -7.03 2.71 -10.98
C VAL A 12 -7.55 4.11 -11.29
N ASP A 13 -8.82 4.20 -11.69
CA ASP A 13 -9.42 5.46 -12.09
C ASP A 13 -10.70 5.70 -11.28
N HIS A 14 -10.75 6.84 -10.59
CA HIS A 14 -11.92 7.34 -9.84
C HIS A 14 -12.51 6.32 -8.87
N LEU A 15 -11.67 5.56 -8.16
CA LEU A 15 -12.09 4.52 -7.23
C LEU A 15 -12.86 5.12 -6.06
N VAL A 16 -14.09 4.61 -5.83
CA VAL A 16 -14.92 4.97 -4.68
C VAL A 16 -15.32 3.71 -3.93
N VAL A 17 -15.06 3.72 -2.62
CA VAL A 17 -15.47 2.65 -1.70
C VAL A 17 -16.36 3.25 -0.62
N GLU A 18 -17.51 2.65 -0.41
CA GLU A 18 -18.52 3.14 0.51
C GLU A 18 -18.82 2.12 1.60
N SER A 19 -19.02 2.63 2.82
CA SER A 19 -19.72 1.90 3.87
C SER A 19 -21.23 2.05 3.68
N VAL A 20 -21.93 0.92 3.68
CA VAL A 20 -23.38 0.85 3.56
C VAL A 20 -24.05 0.32 4.85
N ALA A 21 -23.29 0.24 5.94
CA ALA A 21 -23.78 -0.25 7.23
C ALA A 21 -24.70 0.75 7.97
N GLY A 22 -24.76 2.03 7.54
CA GLY A 22 -25.55 3.09 8.15
C GLY A 22 -26.80 3.44 7.37
N ALA A 23 -27.54 4.48 7.84
CA ALA A 23 -28.74 4.99 7.18
C ALA A 23 -28.48 5.61 5.80
N ALA A 24 -27.26 6.09 5.56
CA ALA A 24 -26.81 6.61 4.27
C ALA A 24 -25.39 6.07 3.96
N PRO A 25 -25.06 5.87 2.69
CA PRO A 25 -23.71 5.48 2.30
C PRO A 25 -22.69 6.55 2.72
N VAL A 26 -21.53 6.09 3.20
CA VAL A 26 -20.42 6.96 3.60
C VAL A 26 -19.18 6.57 2.78
N ARG A 27 -18.63 7.53 2.05
CA ARG A 27 -17.38 7.30 1.28
C ARG A 27 -16.20 7.13 2.23
N LEU A 28 -15.56 5.97 2.14
CA LEU A 28 -14.34 5.61 2.87
C LEU A 28 -13.09 5.82 2.02
N VAL A 29 -13.21 5.56 0.71
CA VAL A 29 -12.28 5.94 -0.34
C VAL A 29 -13.07 6.74 -1.35
N ASP A 30 -12.55 7.88 -1.78
CA ASP A 30 -13.30 8.84 -2.54
C ASP A 30 -12.44 9.47 -3.63
N ASP A 31 -12.69 9.02 -4.88
CA ASP A 31 -12.04 9.51 -6.09
C ASP A 31 -10.51 9.25 -6.12
N VAL A 32 -10.10 8.02 -5.83
CA VAL A 32 -8.69 7.63 -5.86
C VAL A 32 -8.29 7.15 -7.24
N SER A 33 -7.26 7.78 -7.82
CA SER A 33 -6.70 7.43 -9.12
C SER A 33 -5.19 7.33 -9.05
N PHE A 34 -4.62 6.25 -9.59
CA PHE A 34 -3.17 6.05 -9.70
C PHE A 34 -2.82 5.05 -10.78
N ARG A 35 -1.53 5.01 -11.15
CA ARG A 35 -0.98 4.08 -12.13
C ARG A 35 0.27 3.40 -11.57
N LEU A 36 0.50 2.17 -12.02
CA LEU A 36 1.67 1.38 -11.67
C LEU A 36 2.21 0.72 -12.95
N ASP A 37 3.45 1.00 -13.27
CA ASP A 37 4.13 0.44 -14.43
C ASP A 37 4.69 -0.97 -14.12
N VAL A 38 5.04 -1.72 -15.16
CA VAL A 38 5.66 -3.05 -15.03
C VAL A 38 6.97 -2.92 -14.25
N GLY A 39 7.11 -3.72 -13.21
CA GLY A 39 8.31 -3.74 -12.37
C GLY A 39 8.53 -2.48 -11.53
N GLY A 40 7.60 -1.52 -11.54
CA GLY A 40 7.68 -0.31 -10.71
C GLY A 40 7.16 -0.54 -9.29
N THR A 41 7.44 0.42 -8.40
CA THR A 41 6.88 0.46 -7.03
C THR A 41 6.17 1.79 -6.79
N LEU A 42 4.88 1.71 -6.46
CA LEU A 42 4.10 2.84 -5.96
C LEU A 42 3.93 2.71 -4.45
N ALA A 43 4.36 3.70 -3.69
CA ALA A 43 4.04 3.79 -2.27
C ALA A 43 2.72 4.56 -2.05
N ILE A 44 1.79 3.99 -1.28
CA ILE A 44 0.61 4.70 -0.77
C ILE A 44 0.86 4.99 0.71
N VAL A 45 1.00 6.26 1.06
CA VAL A 45 1.37 6.69 2.42
C VAL A 45 0.32 7.61 3.04
N GLY A 46 0.26 7.65 4.36
CA GLY A 46 -0.67 8.52 5.10
C GLY A 46 -0.95 7.99 6.50
N GLU A 47 -1.66 8.77 7.33
CA GLU A 47 -2.05 8.39 8.69
C GLU A 47 -2.95 7.14 8.72
N SER A 48 -2.99 6.47 9.87
CA SER A 48 -3.90 5.32 10.05
C SER A 48 -5.37 5.75 9.84
N GLY A 49 -6.16 4.85 9.24
CA GLY A 49 -7.57 5.12 8.96
C GLY A 49 -7.86 6.02 7.76
N CYS A 50 -6.86 6.47 6.98
CA CYS A 50 -7.09 7.31 5.81
C CYS A 50 -7.57 6.55 4.54
N GLY A 51 -7.78 5.22 4.59
CA GLY A 51 -8.34 4.43 3.48
C GLY A 51 -7.35 3.57 2.70
N LYS A 52 -6.06 3.53 3.05
CA LYS A 52 -5.00 2.78 2.33
C LYS A 52 -5.33 1.29 2.15
N SER A 53 -5.60 0.59 3.26
CA SER A 53 -5.92 -0.84 3.22
C SER A 53 -7.22 -1.13 2.48
N LEU A 54 -8.24 -0.26 2.58
CA LEU A 54 -9.47 -0.40 1.78
C LEU A 54 -9.19 -0.25 0.28
N THR A 55 -8.31 0.68 -0.10
CA THR A 55 -7.85 0.80 -1.49
C THR A 55 -7.18 -0.49 -1.95
N ALA A 56 -6.29 -1.09 -1.14
CA ALA A 56 -5.64 -2.36 -1.44
C ALA A 56 -6.63 -3.52 -1.60
N LEU A 57 -7.56 -3.67 -0.66
CA LEU A 57 -8.58 -4.73 -0.67
C LEU A 57 -9.51 -4.60 -1.88
N SER A 58 -9.77 -3.36 -2.33
CA SER A 58 -10.58 -3.11 -3.53
C SER A 58 -9.96 -3.68 -4.80
N LEU A 59 -8.62 -3.63 -4.93
CA LEU A 59 -7.90 -4.17 -6.09
C LEU A 59 -8.14 -5.67 -6.28
N LEU A 60 -8.39 -6.38 -5.17
CA LEU A 60 -8.71 -7.80 -5.15
C LEU A 60 -10.20 -8.10 -4.99
N ARG A 61 -11.03 -7.07 -4.82
CA ARG A 61 -12.48 -7.20 -4.53
C ARG A 61 -12.74 -8.14 -3.34
N ILE A 62 -11.98 -7.93 -2.24
CA ILE A 62 -12.14 -8.66 -0.97
C ILE A 62 -12.49 -7.68 0.17
N LEU A 63 -13.29 -6.67 -0.14
CA LEU A 63 -13.80 -5.73 0.86
C LEU A 63 -14.65 -6.47 1.91
N PRO A 64 -14.74 -5.96 3.16
CA PRO A 64 -15.54 -6.59 4.21
C PRO A 64 -17.04 -6.43 3.93
N GLU A 65 -17.59 -7.39 3.20
CA GLU A 65 -19.02 -7.48 2.88
C GLU A 65 -19.82 -8.00 4.08
N PRO A 66 -21.12 -7.61 4.19
CA PRO A 66 -21.87 -6.71 3.30
C PRO A 66 -21.73 -5.22 3.64
N GLY A 67 -20.91 -4.85 4.62
CA GLY A 67 -20.85 -3.49 5.17
C GLY A 67 -20.09 -2.49 4.29
N VAL A 68 -19.21 -2.95 3.40
CA VAL A 68 -18.35 -2.11 2.55
C VAL A 68 -18.38 -2.60 1.11
N LYS A 69 -18.56 -1.71 0.16
CA LYS A 69 -18.62 -2.04 -1.28
C LYS A 69 -17.81 -1.09 -2.14
N LEU A 70 -17.34 -1.60 -3.28
CA LEU A 70 -16.87 -0.78 -4.39
C LEU A 70 -18.10 -0.21 -5.10
N SER A 71 -18.25 1.12 -5.14
CA SER A 71 -19.42 1.78 -5.71
C SER A 71 -19.17 2.43 -7.06
N GLU A 72 -17.99 3.00 -7.28
CA GLU A 72 -17.63 3.68 -8.52
C GLU A 72 -16.16 3.42 -8.89
N GLY A 73 -15.81 3.72 -10.14
CA GLY A 73 -14.45 3.64 -10.66
C GLY A 73 -14.12 2.38 -11.43
N SER A 74 -12.90 2.31 -11.93
CA SER A 74 -12.37 1.15 -12.64
C SER A 74 -11.00 0.72 -12.11
N ILE A 75 -10.74 -0.58 -12.21
CA ILE A 75 -9.46 -1.21 -11.81
C ILE A 75 -9.02 -2.02 -13.02
N ARG A 76 -8.03 -1.52 -13.76
CA ARG A 76 -7.56 -2.20 -14.98
C ARG A 76 -6.21 -2.84 -14.77
N LEU A 77 -6.14 -4.15 -14.99
CA LEU A 77 -4.88 -4.90 -15.05
C LEU A 77 -4.57 -5.20 -16.53
N SER A 78 -3.55 -4.57 -17.09
CA SER A 78 -3.20 -4.69 -18.51
C SER A 78 -4.40 -4.44 -19.46
N GLY A 79 -5.23 -3.45 -19.13
CA GLY A 79 -6.41 -3.06 -19.89
C GLY A 79 -7.70 -3.82 -19.51
N GLU A 80 -7.64 -4.95 -18.80
CA GLU A 80 -8.83 -5.68 -18.34
C GLU A 80 -9.43 -5.02 -17.09
N ASP A 81 -10.70 -4.61 -17.12
CA ASP A 81 -11.39 -4.00 -15.98
C ASP A 81 -11.85 -5.05 -14.97
N LEU A 82 -11.10 -5.17 -13.86
CA LEU A 82 -11.37 -6.12 -12.80
C LEU A 82 -12.60 -5.73 -11.94
N ALA A 83 -12.99 -4.44 -11.93
CA ALA A 83 -14.18 -4.01 -11.18
C ALA A 83 -15.47 -4.67 -11.73
N LYS A 84 -15.47 -5.00 -13.03
CA LYS A 84 -16.60 -5.64 -13.74
C LYS A 84 -16.39 -7.13 -14.00
N ALA A 85 -15.23 -7.69 -13.65
CA ALA A 85 -14.92 -9.09 -13.88
C ALA A 85 -15.85 -10.03 -13.11
N SER A 86 -16.14 -11.20 -13.67
CA SER A 86 -16.89 -12.25 -12.98
C SER A 86 -16.07 -12.79 -11.78
N GLU A 87 -16.76 -13.38 -10.80
CA GLU A 87 -16.07 -13.97 -9.64
C GLU A 87 -15.13 -15.12 -10.06
N ALA A 88 -15.53 -15.92 -11.04
CA ALA A 88 -14.65 -16.96 -11.61
C ALA A 88 -13.35 -16.36 -12.18
N ARG A 89 -13.41 -15.17 -12.83
CA ARG A 89 -12.23 -14.45 -13.29
C ARG A 89 -11.42 -13.90 -12.14
N MET A 90 -12.07 -13.33 -11.11
CA MET A 90 -11.38 -12.83 -9.92
C MET A 90 -10.66 -13.95 -9.15
N CYS A 91 -11.20 -15.15 -9.08
CA CYS A 91 -10.50 -16.32 -8.52
C CYS A 91 -9.20 -16.63 -9.28
N GLN A 92 -9.15 -16.43 -10.59
CA GLN A 92 -7.91 -16.57 -11.38
C GLN A 92 -6.92 -15.43 -11.16
N VAL A 93 -7.44 -14.21 -10.91
CA VAL A 93 -6.60 -13.02 -10.66
C VAL A 93 -5.97 -13.06 -9.28
N ARG A 94 -6.77 -13.40 -8.25
CA ARG A 94 -6.30 -13.47 -6.86
C ARG A 94 -5.23 -14.54 -6.73
N ASN A 95 -4.10 -14.16 -6.15
CA ASN A 95 -2.89 -14.97 -6.01
C ASN A 95 -2.28 -15.51 -7.34
N GLY A 96 -2.93 -15.31 -8.47
CA GLY A 96 -2.39 -15.65 -9.79
C GLY A 96 -1.68 -14.45 -10.44
N ALA A 97 -2.43 -13.39 -10.71
CA ALA A 97 -1.90 -12.16 -11.32
C ALA A 97 -1.63 -11.05 -10.30
N ILE A 98 -2.46 -10.95 -9.26
CA ILE A 98 -2.29 -10.01 -8.13
C ILE A 98 -2.26 -10.82 -6.85
N SER A 99 -1.21 -10.66 -6.05
CA SER A 99 -1.09 -11.23 -4.70
C SER A 99 -1.03 -10.12 -3.65
N MET A 100 -1.34 -10.47 -2.40
CA MET A 100 -1.32 -9.52 -1.29
C MET A 100 -0.58 -10.09 -0.08
N ILE A 101 0.24 -9.26 0.53
CA ILE A 101 0.81 -9.42 1.86
C ILE A 101 -0.06 -8.57 2.80
N PHE A 102 -0.74 -9.22 3.74
CA PHE A 102 -1.62 -8.54 4.69
C PHE A 102 -0.85 -7.98 5.88
N GLN A 103 -1.47 -7.02 6.58
CA GLN A 103 -0.86 -6.33 7.72
C GLN A 103 -0.57 -7.26 8.91
N ASP A 104 -1.45 -8.23 9.21
CA ASP A 104 -1.27 -9.19 10.30
C ASP A 104 -0.89 -10.57 9.76
N PRO A 105 0.39 -10.99 9.90
CA PRO A 105 0.85 -12.27 9.39
C PRO A 105 0.26 -13.48 10.15
N ILE A 106 -0.07 -13.32 11.43
CA ILE A 106 -0.60 -14.42 12.24
C ILE A 106 -2.08 -14.66 11.88
N ALA A 107 -2.87 -13.58 11.79
CA ALA A 107 -4.28 -13.67 11.40
C ALA A 107 -4.46 -14.13 9.93
N SER A 108 -3.46 -13.92 9.07
CA SER A 108 -3.51 -14.29 7.66
C SER A 108 -3.21 -15.76 7.38
N LEU A 109 -2.63 -16.48 8.35
CA LEU A 109 -2.33 -17.90 8.25
C LEU A 109 -3.41 -18.75 8.91
N ASN A 110 -3.80 -19.85 8.25
CA ASN A 110 -4.75 -20.81 8.82
C ASN A 110 -4.09 -21.57 9.99
N PRO A 111 -4.56 -21.41 11.25
CA PRO A 111 -3.91 -21.99 12.43
C PRO A 111 -4.01 -23.51 12.50
N VAL A 112 -4.94 -24.13 11.76
CA VAL A 112 -5.16 -25.60 11.77
C VAL A 112 -4.51 -26.33 10.58
N GLN A 113 -3.72 -25.59 9.78
CA GLN A 113 -2.93 -26.15 8.69
C GLN A 113 -1.44 -25.89 8.91
N THR A 114 -0.58 -26.80 8.45
CA THR A 114 0.86 -26.54 8.44
C THR A 114 1.20 -25.46 7.42
N VAL A 115 2.28 -24.70 7.65
CA VAL A 115 2.71 -23.67 6.71
C VAL A 115 3.04 -24.23 5.32
N GLY A 116 3.59 -25.45 5.28
CA GLY A 116 3.84 -26.14 4.02
C GLY A 116 2.57 -26.50 3.26
N ALA A 117 1.51 -26.91 3.97
CA ALA A 117 0.22 -27.23 3.33
C ALA A 117 -0.36 -25.97 2.66
N GLN A 118 -0.29 -24.82 3.33
CA GLN A 118 -0.79 -23.54 2.82
C GLN A 118 0.00 -23.05 1.60
N ILE A 119 1.35 -23.14 1.64
CA ILE A 119 2.19 -22.77 0.48
C ILE A 119 1.95 -23.71 -0.70
N VAL A 120 1.82 -25.03 -0.45
CA VAL A 120 1.51 -26.03 -1.49
C VAL A 120 0.14 -25.75 -2.12
N GLU A 121 -0.84 -25.36 -1.34
CA GLU A 121 -2.17 -24.95 -1.82
C GLU A 121 -2.04 -23.70 -2.70
N ALA A 122 -1.33 -22.66 -2.25
CA ALA A 122 -1.08 -21.45 -3.03
C ALA A 122 -0.39 -21.74 -4.38
N ILE A 123 0.56 -22.68 -4.42
CA ILE A 123 1.21 -23.12 -5.67
C ILE A 123 0.22 -23.81 -6.60
N ARG A 124 -0.61 -24.70 -6.06
CA ARG A 124 -1.49 -25.58 -6.85
C ARG A 124 -2.80 -24.93 -7.27
N SER A 125 -3.21 -23.86 -6.62
CA SER A 125 -4.45 -23.13 -6.96
C SER A 125 -4.44 -22.57 -8.39
N HIS A 126 -3.26 -22.31 -8.95
CA HIS A 126 -3.10 -21.73 -10.29
C HIS A 126 -2.27 -22.58 -11.25
N ARG A 127 -1.75 -23.73 -10.80
CA ARG A 127 -0.88 -24.59 -11.62
C ARG A 127 -1.16 -26.06 -11.33
N ASP A 128 -1.30 -26.87 -12.37
CA ASP A 128 -1.40 -28.31 -12.23
C ASP A 128 -0.01 -28.90 -11.96
N VAL A 129 0.36 -28.93 -10.68
CA VAL A 129 1.66 -29.41 -10.21
C VAL A 129 1.42 -30.58 -9.23
N PRO A 130 2.11 -31.73 -9.41
CA PRO A 130 2.04 -32.84 -8.45
C PRO A 130 2.41 -32.38 -7.04
N ARG A 131 1.70 -32.90 -6.02
CA ARG A 131 1.89 -32.47 -4.61
C ARG A 131 3.34 -32.57 -4.13
N ARG A 132 4.07 -33.62 -4.57
CA ARG A 132 5.49 -33.81 -4.22
C ARG A 132 6.35 -32.68 -4.79
N GLU A 133 6.09 -32.26 -6.03
CA GLU A 133 6.77 -31.17 -6.68
C GLU A 133 6.45 -29.82 -6.04
N ALA A 134 5.15 -29.56 -5.77
CA ALA A 134 4.72 -28.36 -5.07
C ALA A 134 5.37 -28.23 -3.68
N ARG A 135 5.55 -29.34 -2.94
CA ARG A 135 6.29 -29.35 -1.66
C ARG A 135 7.76 -28.97 -1.84
N ARG A 136 8.44 -29.46 -2.90
CA ARG A 136 9.84 -29.05 -3.19
C ARG A 136 9.92 -27.55 -3.47
N GLN A 137 8.97 -27.04 -4.28
CA GLN A 137 8.90 -25.60 -4.57
C GLN A 137 8.59 -24.78 -3.31
N ALA A 138 7.71 -25.25 -2.43
CA ALA A 138 7.43 -24.61 -1.15
C ALA A 138 8.67 -24.50 -0.25
N ILE A 139 9.49 -25.55 -0.16
CA ILE A 139 10.77 -25.50 0.57
C ILE A 139 11.72 -24.47 -0.07
N ALA A 140 11.82 -24.45 -1.40
CA ALA A 140 12.65 -23.48 -2.11
C ALA A 140 12.18 -22.04 -1.85
N LEU A 141 10.88 -21.77 -1.84
CA LEU A 141 10.29 -20.48 -1.46
C LEU A 141 10.61 -20.10 -0.01
N LEU A 142 10.50 -21.04 0.93
CA LEU A 142 10.86 -20.78 2.34
C LEU A 142 12.35 -20.47 2.50
N ARG A 143 13.23 -21.08 1.69
CA ARG A 143 14.66 -20.72 1.64
C ARG A 143 14.88 -19.32 1.07
N SER A 144 14.20 -18.97 -0.02
CA SER A 144 14.35 -17.64 -0.65
C SER A 144 13.92 -16.50 0.27
N VAL A 145 12.97 -16.74 1.17
CA VAL A 145 12.59 -15.78 2.23
C VAL A 145 13.42 -15.91 3.51
N HIS A 146 14.52 -16.66 3.46
CA HIS A 146 15.44 -16.89 4.59
C HIS A 146 14.76 -17.40 5.86
N LEU A 147 13.77 -18.31 5.72
CA LEU A 147 13.24 -19.03 6.87
C LEU A 147 14.28 -20.02 7.38
N PRO A 148 14.68 -20.00 8.66
CA PRO A 148 15.62 -20.97 9.22
C PRO A 148 15.02 -22.40 9.14
N ASP A 149 15.86 -23.42 8.87
CA ASP A 149 15.48 -24.85 8.84
C ASP A 149 14.17 -25.12 8.06
N PRO A 150 14.03 -24.69 6.79
CA PRO A 150 12.78 -24.73 6.07
C PRO A 150 12.26 -26.15 5.85
N GLU A 151 13.16 -27.16 5.78
CA GLU A 151 12.84 -28.58 5.63
C GLU A 151 12.05 -29.15 6.83
N THR A 152 12.34 -28.65 8.00
CA THR A 152 11.69 -29.05 9.25
C THR A 152 10.46 -28.16 9.50
N ARG A 153 10.61 -26.85 9.33
CA ARG A 153 9.56 -25.90 9.69
C ARG A 153 8.41 -25.87 8.70
N ILE A 154 8.57 -26.42 7.52
CA ILE A 154 7.47 -26.60 6.56
C ILE A 154 6.31 -27.41 7.14
N ASP A 155 6.58 -28.29 8.12
CA ASP A 155 5.58 -29.13 8.78
C ASP A 155 5.06 -28.49 10.10
N TYR A 156 5.52 -27.27 10.44
CA TYR A 156 5.04 -26.57 11.62
C TYR A 156 3.71 -25.87 11.34
N TYR A 157 2.91 -25.74 12.39
CA TYR A 157 1.74 -24.89 12.42
C TYR A 157 2.14 -23.45 12.73
N PRO A 158 1.36 -22.42 12.31
CA PRO A 158 1.67 -21.01 12.54
C PRO A 158 2.00 -20.67 13.99
N HIS A 159 1.28 -21.23 14.97
CA HIS A 159 1.48 -20.97 16.40
C HIS A 159 2.84 -21.47 16.94
N ARG A 160 3.61 -22.25 16.17
CA ARG A 160 4.97 -22.69 16.52
C ARG A 160 6.05 -21.81 15.94
N LEU A 161 5.68 -20.74 15.23
CA LEU A 161 6.57 -19.81 14.58
C LEU A 161 6.53 -18.44 15.28
N SER A 162 7.61 -17.70 15.24
CA SER A 162 7.61 -16.29 15.65
C SER A 162 6.85 -15.41 14.63
N GLY A 163 6.44 -14.21 15.03
CA GLY A 163 5.77 -13.27 14.14
C GLY A 163 6.57 -12.98 12.85
N GLY A 164 7.88 -12.75 12.97
CA GLY A 164 8.75 -12.56 11.81
C GLY A 164 8.89 -13.80 10.92
N MET A 165 8.77 -15.02 11.47
CA MET A 165 8.71 -16.25 10.66
C MET A 165 7.36 -16.38 9.94
N CYS A 166 6.25 -16.06 10.61
CA CYS A 166 4.93 -16.03 9.97
C CYS A 166 4.90 -15.02 8.82
N GLN A 167 5.53 -13.85 9.00
CA GLN A 167 5.70 -12.85 7.95
C GLN A 167 6.42 -13.42 6.72
N ARG A 168 7.54 -14.13 6.93
CA ARG A 168 8.29 -14.78 5.84
C ARG A 168 7.47 -15.85 5.13
N VAL A 169 6.69 -16.63 5.87
CA VAL A 169 5.75 -17.62 5.29
C VAL A 169 4.70 -16.92 4.43
N MET A 170 4.11 -15.84 4.91
CA MET A 170 3.12 -15.06 4.16
C MET A 170 3.72 -14.47 2.88
N ILE A 171 4.94 -13.94 2.93
CA ILE A 171 5.66 -13.46 1.75
C ILE A 171 5.90 -14.62 0.76
N ALA A 172 6.34 -15.79 1.23
CA ALA A 172 6.53 -16.97 0.40
C ALA A 172 5.23 -17.40 -0.29
N MET A 173 4.11 -17.35 0.42
CA MET A 173 2.78 -17.64 -0.15
C MET A 173 2.39 -16.61 -1.22
N ALA A 174 2.59 -15.32 -0.95
CA ALA A 174 2.27 -14.26 -1.90
C ALA A 174 3.11 -14.34 -3.19
N LEU A 175 4.35 -14.81 -3.10
CA LEU A 175 5.25 -14.98 -4.23
C LEU A 175 5.12 -16.34 -4.95
N ALA A 176 4.35 -17.27 -4.40
CA ALA A 176 4.27 -18.67 -4.87
C ALA A 176 3.85 -18.81 -6.34
N SER A 177 2.97 -17.95 -6.81
CA SER A 177 2.47 -17.93 -8.19
C SER A 177 3.24 -16.98 -9.13
N LYS A 178 4.25 -16.26 -8.64
CA LYS A 178 4.98 -15.22 -9.37
C LYS A 178 4.02 -14.16 -9.92
N PRO A 179 3.34 -13.41 -9.04
CA PRO A 179 2.33 -12.46 -9.44
C PRO A 179 2.92 -11.32 -10.26
N ARG A 180 2.11 -10.71 -11.12
CA ARG A 180 2.49 -9.50 -11.87
C ARG A 180 2.46 -8.25 -10.99
N VAL A 181 1.52 -8.22 -10.03
CA VAL A 181 1.37 -7.15 -9.04
C VAL A 181 1.39 -7.76 -7.64
N LEU A 182 2.20 -7.24 -6.76
CA LEU A 182 2.24 -7.56 -5.35
C LEU A 182 1.78 -6.35 -4.54
N ILE A 183 0.71 -6.51 -3.79
CA ILE A 183 0.24 -5.52 -2.83
C ILE A 183 0.85 -5.87 -1.48
N ALA A 184 1.59 -4.95 -0.87
CA ALA A 184 2.19 -5.13 0.44
C ALA A 184 1.58 -4.12 1.41
N ASP A 185 0.61 -4.56 2.22
CA ASP A 185 -0.09 -3.71 3.18
C ASP A 185 0.62 -3.76 4.53
N GLU A 186 1.35 -2.70 4.82
CA GLU A 186 2.18 -2.54 6.03
C GLU A 186 3.07 -3.76 6.32
N PRO A 187 3.89 -4.23 5.36
CA PRO A 187 4.57 -5.53 5.45
C PRO A 187 5.63 -5.59 6.54
N THR A 188 5.90 -4.48 7.21
CA THR A 188 6.94 -4.37 8.26
C THR A 188 6.42 -3.86 9.60
N THR A 189 5.12 -3.70 9.74
CA THR A 189 4.51 -3.25 11.02
C THR A 189 4.74 -4.28 12.11
N ALA A 190 5.06 -3.82 13.30
CA ALA A 190 5.40 -4.63 14.49
C ALA A 190 6.67 -5.51 14.35
N LEU A 191 7.54 -5.24 13.37
CA LEU A 191 8.84 -5.87 13.26
C LEU A 191 9.95 -4.93 13.76
N ASP A 192 11.03 -5.51 14.31
CA ASP A 192 12.22 -4.75 14.59
C ASP A 192 12.90 -4.24 13.31
N THR A 193 13.73 -3.21 13.42
CA THR A 193 14.37 -2.53 12.26
C THR A 193 15.21 -3.48 11.42
N THR A 194 15.83 -4.49 12.02
CA THR A 194 16.65 -5.48 11.31
C THR A 194 15.79 -6.40 10.46
N VAL A 195 14.70 -6.93 11.03
CA VAL A 195 13.75 -7.78 10.29
C VAL A 195 13.01 -6.97 9.22
N GLN A 196 12.66 -5.71 9.51
CA GLN A 196 12.08 -4.80 8.53
C GLN A 196 13.00 -4.64 7.29
N ALA A 197 14.29 -4.36 7.50
CA ALA A 197 15.26 -4.23 6.39
C ALA A 197 15.36 -5.53 5.58
N GLN A 198 15.35 -6.69 6.24
CA GLN A 198 15.39 -7.99 5.59
C GLN A 198 14.14 -8.25 4.74
N VAL A 199 12.94 -7.93 5.25
CA VAL A 199 11.68 -8.06 4.50
C VAL A 199 11.69 -7.16 3.26
N MET A 200 12.10 -5.89 3.41
CA MET A 200 12.18 -4.98 2.26
C MET A 200 13.22 -5.43 1.23
N ALA A 201 14.36 -5.97 1.65
CA ALA A 201 15.34 -6.56 0.74
C ALA A 201 14.78 -7.75 -0.05
N LEU A 202 14.01 -8.64 0.62
CA LEU A 202 13.32 -9.77 -0.02
C LEU A 202 12.31 -9.31 -1.07
N LEU A 203 11.51 -8.29 -0.78
CA LEU A 203 10.55 -7.74 -1.74
C LEU A 203 11.25 -7.15 -2.96
N LYS A 204 12.33 -6.36 -2.75
CA LYS A 204 13.16 -5.82 -3.83
C LYS A 204 13.84 -6.92 -4.66
N GLN A 205 14.29 -7.99 -4.04
CA GLN A 205 14.89 -9.15 -4.74
C GLN A 205 13.83 -9.84 -5.60
N ALA A 206 12.66 -10.18 -5.03
CA ALA A 206 11.57 -10.79 -5.77
C ALA A 206 11.14 -9.93 -6.97
N GLN A 207 11.04 -8.62 -6.79
CA GLN A 207 10.73 -7.67 -7.87
C GLN A 207 11.75 -7.75 -9.01
N ARG A 208 13.05 -7.75 -8.70
CA ARG A 208 14.12 -7.83 -9.71
C ARG A 208 14.11 -9.17 -10.47
N GLU A 209 13.88 -10.28 -9.75
CA GLU A 209 13.92 -11.63 -10.34
C GLU A 209 12.70 -11.94 -11.20
N THR A 210 11.55 -11.39 -10.87
CA THR A 210 10.26 -11.74 -11.52
C THR A 210 9.66 -10.63 -12.36
N GLY A 211 10.15 -9.39 -12.24
CA GLY A 211 9.52 -8.21 -12.86
C GLY A 211 8.18 -7.83 -12.22
N THR A 212 7.88 -8.34 -11.02
CA THR A 212 6.67 -8.02 -10.28
C THR A 212 6.61 -6.53 -9.94
N ALA A 213 5.51 -5.87 -10.23
CA ALA A 213 5.27 -4.50 -9.77
C ALA A 213 4.72 -4.50 -8.34
N VAL A 214 5.01 -3.47 -7.55
CA VAL A 214 4.67 -3.43 -6.12
C VAL A 214 3.80 -2.21 -5.78
N VAL A 215 2.66 -2.45 -5.13
CA VAL A 215 1.91 -1.42 -4.40
C VAL A 215 2.29 -1.56 -2.93
N LEU A 216 3.10 -0.63 -2.42
CA LEU A 216 3.57 -0.62 -1.04
C LEU A 216 2.71 0.33 -0.20
N ILE A 217 1.96 -0.20 0.74
CA ILE A 217 1.23 0.60 1.72
C ILE A 217 2.06 0.67 2.99
N THR A 218 2.32 1.88 3.46
CA THR A 218 3.08 2.10 4.69
C THR A 218 2.77 3.48 5.30
N HIS A 219 2.88 3.58 6.61
CA HIS A 219 2.93 4.86 7.31
C HIS A 219 4.38 5.35 7.53
N ASN A 220 5.38 4.51 7.23
CA ASN A 220 6.79 4.85 7.35
C ASN A 220 7.31 5.47 6.04
N LEU A 221 7.49 6.79 6.04
CA LEU A 221 7.95 7.55 4.87
C LEU A 221 9.40 7.22 4.49
N ALA A 222 10.25 6.84 5.44
CA ALA A 222 11.63 6.44 5.15
C ALA A 222 11.65 5.13 4.32
N VAL A 223 10.78 4.17 4.66
CA VAL A 223 10.59 2.94 3.88
C VAL A 223 10.08 3.26 2.48
N ALA A 224 9.10 4.17 2.36
CA ALA A 224 8.58 4.60 1.07
C ALA A 224 9.68 5.28 0.22
N ALA A 225 10.50 6.15 0.83
CA ALA A 225 11.60 6.85 0.16
C ALA A 225 12.68 5.91 -0.39
N ASP A 226 12.95 4.81 0.31
CA ASP A 226 13.96 3.82 -0.09
C ASP A 226 13.42 2.82 -1.13
N ALA A 227 12.14 2.46 -1.05
CA ALA A 227 11.58 1.36 -1.82
C ALA A 227 10.82 1.78 -3.09
N ALA A 228 10.28 3.00 -3.16
CA ALA A 228 9.36 3.37 -4.22
C ALA A 228 9.93 4.38 -5.22
N GLU A 229 9.51 4.27 -6.47
CA GLU A 229 9.73 5.25 -7.51
C GLU A 229 8.73 6.40 -7.40
N ASP A 230 7.46 6.08 -7.20
CA ASP A 230 6.37 7.05 -7.09
C ASP A 230 5.64 6.91 -5.75
N VAL A 231 5.03 8.01 -5.31
CA VAL A 231 4.26 8.06 -4.06
C VAL A 231 2.89 8.69 -4.30
N ALA A 232 1.88 8.13 -3.64
CA ALA A 232 0.56 8.72 -3.47
C ALA A 232 0.32 8.97 -1.97
N VAL A 233 0.21 10.24 -1.58
CA VAL A 233 -0.07 10.65 -0.20
C VAL A 233 -1.56 10.69 -0.01
N MET A 234 -2.08 9.88 0.90
CA MET A 234 -3.51 9.71 1.12
C MET A 234 -3.96 10.35 2.45
N TYR A 235 -5.04 11.13 2.40
CA TYR A 235 -5.67 11.75 3.57
C TYR A 235 -7.19 11.65 3.47
N ALA A 236 -7.83 11.15 4.51
CA ALA A 236 -9.30 11.07 4.63
C ALA A 236 -10.00 10.51 3.37
N GLY A 237 -9.51 9.38 2.85
CA GLY A 237 -10.08 8.67 1.71
C GLY A 237 -9.61 9.17 0.34
N ARG A 238 -8.70 10.16 0.25
CA ARG A 238 -8.31 10.80 -1.00
C ARG A 238 -6.80 10.89 -1.17
N ILE A 239 -6.34 10.89 -2.42
CA ILE A 239 -4.97 11.30 -2.74
C ILE A 239 -4.89 12.82 -2.69
N VAL A 240 -4.01 13.35 -1.85
CA VAL A 240 -3.80 14.80 -1.69
C VAL A 240 -2.53 15.29 -2.38
N GLU A 241 -1.56 14.41 -2.60
CA GLU A 241 -0.36 14.68 -3.38
C GLU A 241 0.16 13.38 -3.99
N SER A 242 0.69 13.44 -5.22
CA SER A 242 1.30 12.30 -5.89
C SER A 242 2.45 12.72 -6.79
N GLY A 243 3.35 11.77 -7.08
CA GLY A 243 4.46 11.99 -8.01
C GLY A 243 5.70 11.16 -7.66
N PRO A 244 6.84 11.42 -8.35
CA PRO A 244 8.10 10.77 -8.04
C PRO A 244 8.46 11.00 -6.56
N VAL A 245 8.77 9.92 -5.83
CA VAL A 245 8.96 9.97 -4.37
C VAL A 245 9.99 11.01 -3.95
N ARG A 246 11.11 11.09 -4.69
CA ARG A 246 12.17 12.07 -4.40
C ARG A 246 11.71 13.51 -4.59
N ALA A 247 10.87 13.77 -5.59
CA ALA A 247 10.36 15.11 -5.87
C ALA A 247 9.34 15.55 -4.82
N VAL A 248 8.41 14.65 -4.46
CA VAL A 248 7.37 14.90 -3.44
C VAL A 248 8.00 15.11 -2.06
N PHE A 249 8.99 14.27 -1.67
CA PHE A 249 9.57 14.34 -0.33
C PHE A 249 10.58 15.49 -0.17
N ARG A 250 11.30 15.85 -1.24
CA ARG A 250 12.21 17.01 -1.17
C ARG A 250 11.49 18.36 -1.20
N ALA A 251 10.39 18.43 -1.92
CA ALA A 251 9.66 19.66 -2.17
C ALA A 251 8.15 19.42 -2.09
N PRO A 252 7.61 19.06 -0.89
CA PRO A 252 6.20 18.79 -0.72
C PRO A 252 5.36 20.04 -1.02
N ARG A 253 4.29 19.86 -1.80
CA ARG A 253 3.36 20.94 -2.18
C ARG A 253 2.16 21.01 -1.25
N HIS A 254 1.62 19.86 -0.84
CA HIS A 254 0.46 19.82 0.05
C HIS A 254 0.90 20.02 1.52
N PRO A 255 0.23 20.90 2.30
CA PRO A 255 0.58 21.14 3.69
C PRO A 255 0.57 19.89 4.59
N TYR A 256 -0.29 18.91 4.30
CA TYR A 256 -0.29 17.63 4.99
C TYR A 256 1.00 16.83 4.74
N THR A 257 1.44 16.74 3.47
CA THR A 257 2.70 16.04 3.12
C THR A 257 3.89 16.67 3.82
N LYS A 258 3.94 18.01 3.87
CA LYS A 258 4.98 18.72 4.61
C LYS A 258 4.93 18.40 6.10
N GLY A 259 3.74 18.36 6.70
CA GLY A 259 3.56 17.98 8.10
C GLY A 259 4.00 16.56 8.40
N LEU A 260 3.68 15.60 7.52
CA LEU A 260 4.12 14.21 7.65
C LEU A 260 5.66 14.08 7.63
N LEU A 261 6.31 14.79 6.72
CA LEU A 261 7.77 14.78 6.61
C LEU A 261 8.45 15.46 7.80
N ALA A 262 7.87 16.54 8.32
CA ALA A 262 8.39 17.23 9.51
C ALA A 262 8.22 16.40 10.80
N ALA A 263 7.32 15.42 10.82
CA ALA A 263 7.13 14.51 11.96
C ALA A 263 8.14 13.34 11.99
N ILE A 264 8.99 13.19 10.95
CA ILE A 264 10.06 12.18 10.95
C ILE A 264 11.17 12.67 11.87
N PRO A 265 11.60 11.87 12.87
CA PRO A 265 12.76 12.22 13.70
C PRO A 265 14.01 12.33 12.81
N THR A 266 14.55 13.52 12.63
CA THR A 266 15.87 13.70 12.07
C THR A 266 16.88 13.38 13.16
N GLY A 267 17.69 12.34 12.98
CA GLY A 267 18.69 11.88 13.95
C GLY A 267 19.84 12.86 14.23
N GLU A 268 19.72 14.09 13.80
CA GLU A 268 20.62 15.19 14.09
C GLU A 268 20.08 15.94 15.30
N GLU A 269 20.43 15.48 16.48
CA GLU A 269 20.42 16.36 17.65
C GLU A 269 20.89 15.61 18.90
N SER A 270 22.20 15.51 18.98
CA SER A 270 22.88 15.55 20.27
C SER A 270 23.64 16.86 20.36
N GLY A 271 22.91 17.96 20.42
CA GLY A 271 23.44 19.21 20.94
C GLY A 271 23.66 19.01 22.44
N GLU A 272 24.80 19.47 22.98
CA GLU A 272 25.11 19.52 24.39
C GLU A 272 24.09 20.38 25.16
N GLY A 273 22.93 19.79 25.51
CA GLY A 273 21.87 20.41 26.29
C GLY A 273 20.72 19.42 26.51
N ASP A 274 20.25 19.33 27.78
CA ASP A 274 19.22 18.41 28.28
C ASP A 274 17.81 18.57 27.68
N GLU A 275 17.62 19.31 26.60
CA GLU A 275 16.30 19.46 25.95
C GLU A 275 16.15 18.46 24.79
N ILE A 276 15.35 17.42 25.04
CA ILE A 276 14.87 16.52 23.97
C ILE A 276 14.04 17.36 23.01
N PRO A 277 14.41 17.46 21.70
CA PRO A 277 13.63 18.22 20.74
C PRO A 277 12.19 17.70 20.68
N ARG A 278 11.22 18.57 20.81
CA ARG A 278 9.82 18.21 20.67
C ARG A 278 9.56 17.76 19.23
N LEU A 279 9.09 16.52 19.07
CA LEU A 279 8.61 16.04 17.78
C LEU A 279 7.52 16.97 17.26
N VAL A 280 7.63 17.34 15.99
CA VAL A 280 6.62 18.16 15.32
C VAL A 280 5.44 17.26 14.98
N GLU A 281 4.34 17.42 15.69
CA GLU A 281 3.10 16.67 15.42
C GLU A 281 2.16 17.46 14.52
N ILE A 282 1.42 16.76 13.66
CA ILE A 282 0.30 17.37 12.93
C ILE A 282 -0.87 17.50 13.93
N ALA A 283 -1.17 18.72 14.36
CA ALA A 283 -2.22 18.97 15.36
C ALA A 283 -3.57 18.40 14.95
N GLY A 284 -4.33 17.87 15.91
CA GLY A 284 -5.67 17.32 15.73
C GLY A 284 -5.66 15.88 15.17
N THR A 285 -6.83 15.38 14.81
CA THR A 285 -7.06 14.00 14.33
C THR A 285 -7.63 13.99 12.93
N VAL A 286 -7.43 12.88 12.20
CA VAL A 286 -8.09 12.65 10.91
C VAL A 286 -9.60 12.67 11.10
N PRO A 287 -10.35 13.44 10.30
CA PRO A 287 -11.81 13.47 10.40
C PRO A 287 -12.41 12.09 10.14
N ARG A 288 -13.45 11.76 10.87
CA ARG A 288 -14.17 10.48 10.67
C ARG A 288 -14.83 10.46 9.29
N PRO A 289 -14.87 9.32 8.59
CA PRO A 289 -15.67 9.18 7.39
C PRO A 289 -17.13 9.64 7.64
N GLY A 290 -17.69 10.38 6.69
CA GLY A 290 -19.05 10.97 6.84
C GLY A 290 -19.12 12.29 7.58
N SER A 291 -18.05 12.76 8.25
CA SER A 291 -18.02 14.08 8.90
C SER A 291 -17.36 15.17 8.05
N LEU A 292 -16.94 14.84 6.82
CA LEU A 292 -16.31 15.79 5.91
C LEU A 292 -17.34 16.79 5.37
N GLY A 293 -17.01 18.07 5.44
CA GLY A 293 -17.78 19.14 4.79
C GLY A 293 -17.45 19.24 3.28
N PRO A 294 -18.00 20.26 2.60
CA PRO A 294 -17.79 20.46 1.16
C PRO A 294 -16.38 20.92 0.80
N GLY A 295 -15.60 21.36 1.77
CA GLY A 295 -14.26 21.92 1.58
C GLY A 295 -13.14 20.90 1.54
N CYS A 296 -11.92 21.40 1.64
CA CYS A 296 -10.70 20.59 1.78
C CYS A 296 -10.73 19.76 3.07
N ALA A 297 -10.56 18.45 2.97
CA ALA A 297 -10.58 17.54 4.13
C ALA A 297 -9.53 17.89 5.20
N PHE A 298 -8.38 18.46 4.78
CA PHE A 298 -7.31 18.88 5.69
C PHE A 298 -7.49 20.29 6.27
N ALA A 299 -8.51 21.05 5.84
CA ALA A 299 -8.68 22.46 6.22
C ALA A 299 -8.65 22.73 7.74
N ALA A 300 -9.24 21.84 8.55
CA ALA A 300 -9.28 21.98 10.01
C ALA A 300 -7.89 21.90 10.69
N ARG A 301 -6.94 21.22 10.05
CA ARG A 301 -5.56 20.97 10.56
C ARG A 301 -4.50 21.78 9.77
N CYS A 302 -4.91 22.50 8.73
CA CYS A 302 -4.01 23.14 7.81
C CYS A 302 -3.50 24.51 8.34
N PRO A 303 -2.19 24.69 8.50
CA PRO A 303 -1.63 25.98 8.94
C PRO A 303 -1.77 27.08 7.90
N ARG A 304 -2.06 26.73 6.62
CA ARG A 304 -2.27 27.66 5.50
C ARG A 304 -3.75 27.82 5.12
N ARG A 305 -4.68 27.42 5.99
CA ARG A 305 -6.11 27.49 5.72
C ARG A 305 -6.54 28.91 5.35
N GLN A 306 -7.32 29.03 4.28
CA GLN A 306 -8.02 30.24 3.87
C GLN A 306 -9.51 29.97 3.70
N ALA A 307 -10.33 31.00 3.52
CA ALA A 307 -11.79 30.91 3.45
C ALA A 307 -12.27 29.90 2.39
N ARG A 308 -11.67 29.91 1.21
CA ARG A 308 -11.98 28.98 0.11
C ARG A 308 -11.80 27.51 0.51
N CYS A 309 -10.79 27.19 1.32
CA CYS A 309 -10.52 25.81 1.77
C CYS A 309 -11.69 25.22 2.60
N SER A 310 -12.54 26.03 3.17
CA SER A 310 -13.71 25.56 3.94
C SER A 310 -14.96 25.39 3.09
N GLN A 311 -14.98 25.99 1.91
CA GLN A 311 -16.15 26.07 1.04
C GLN A 311 -16.06 25.12 -0.16
N GLU A 312 -14.86 24.95 -0.69
CA GLU A 312 -14.61 24.20 -1.90
C GLU A 312 -13.54 23.14 -1.65
N ARG A 313 -13.63 22.05 -2.39
CA ARG A 313 -12.66 20.98 -2.42
C ARG A 313 -11.66 21.23 -3.55
N PRO A 314 -10.34 21.21 -3.25
CA PRO A 314 -9.34 21.23 -4.30
C PRO A 314 -9.31 19.91 -5.07
N GLU A 315 -9.20 19.98 -6.38
CA GLU A 315 -8.94 18.84 -7.24
C GLU A 315 -7.45 18.46 -7.21
N LEU A 316 -7.15 17.19 -7.46
CA LEU A 316 -5.77 16.73 -7.64
C LEU A 316 -5.27 17.20 -9.01
N ALA A 317 -4.56 18.30 -9.04
CA ALA A 317 -4.12 18.96 -10.27
C ALA A 317 -2.59 18.99 -10.40
N SER A 318 -2.11 18.81 -11.64
CA SER A 318 -0.71 19.01 -11.99
C SER A 318 -0.43 20.49 -12.18
N ASP A 319 0.73 20.93 -11.71
CA ASP A 319 1.23 22.31 -11.87
C ASP A 319 2.59 22.29 -12.58
N GLY A 320 2.55 22.24 -13.89
CA GLY A 320 3.71 22.28 -14.79
C GLY A 320 4.46 20.94 -14.98
N ASP A 321 4.54 20.07 -13.99
CA ASP A 321 5.09 18.72 -14.13
C ASP A 321 3.95 17.68 -14.19
N PRO A 322 3.70 17.05 -15.35
CA PRO A 322 2.60 16.11 -15.51
C PRO A 322 2.71 14.85 -14.60
N ARG A 323 3.88 14.61 -14.05
CA ARG A 323 4.12 13.51 -13.11
C ARG A 323 3.83 13.88 -11.66
N ARG A 324 3.59 15.16 -11.34
CA ARG A 324 3.29 15.63 -9.98
C ARG A 324 1.92 16.29 -9.93
N ALA A 325 1.15 15.93 -8.92
CA ALA A 325 -0.16 16.54 -8.68
C ALA A 325 -0.36 16.79 -7.19
N ALA A 326 -1.06 17.89 -6.86
CA ALA A 326 -1.42 18.23 -5.48
C ALA A 326 -2.84 18.79 -5.42
N ALA A 327 -3.62 18.35 -4.44
CA ALA A 327 -4.98 18.79 -4.17
C ALA A 327 -4.98 19.94 -3.18
N CYS A 328 -4.46 21.11 -3.59
CA CYS A 328 -4.34 22.28 -2.73
C CYS A 328 -4.56 23.58 -3.51
N PHE A 329 -5.37 24.51 -3.01
CA PHE A 329 -5.53 25.84 -3.60
C PHE A 329 -4.31 26.76 -3.37
N TYR A 330 -3.55 26.48 -2.31
CA TYR A 330 -2.40 27.27 -1.87
C TYR A 330 -1.20 26.36 -1.59
N PRO A 331 -0.69 25.67 -2.62
CA PRO A 331 0.42 24.74 -2.44
C PRO A 331 1.69 25.49 -1.99
N TYR A 332 2.66 24.77 -1.47
CA TYR A 332 4.00 25.33 -1.31
C TYR A 332 4.70 25.36 -2.66
N ASP A 333 5.55 26.35 -2.87
CA ASP A 333 6.27 26.58 -4.14
C ASP A 333 7.38 25.56 -4.41
N GLY A 334 7.43 24.48 -3.61
CA GLY A 334 8.34 23.36 -3.82
C GLY A 334 9.82 23.64 -3.49
N ALA A 335 10.13 24.77 -2.87
CA ALA A 335 11.45 24.96 -2.26
C ALA A 335 11.52 24.13 -0.96
N ALA A 336 12.57 23.30 -0.84
CA ALA A 336 12.87 22.62 0.42
C ALA A 336 13.08 23.66 1.53
N PRO A 337 12.74 23.35 2.78
CA PRO A 337 13.03 24.19 3.92
C PRO A 337 14.53 24.40 4.08
#